data_66fc05bbd3adaf6439b2ed587f101213
#
_entry.id   66fc05bbd3adaf6439b2ed587f101213
#
_cell.length_a   1.000
_cell.length_b   1.000
_cell.length_c   1.000
_cell.angle_alpha   90.00
_cell.angle_beta   90.00
_cell.angle_gamma   90.00
#
_symmetry.space_group_name_H-M   'P 1'
#
loop_
_entity.id
_entity.type
_entity.pdbx_description
1 polymer ?
#
loop_
_entity_poly.entity_id
_entity_poly.type
_entity_poly.pdbx_seq_one_letter_code
_entity_poly.pdbx_strand_id
1 'polypeptide(L)'
;MNPDIENQINQLNQKLRSIFEEQDRNQSTIQTQEQAEADFHEWKSRSNRLFNRILETWHGDRELSHFFMNMRQEAQHIERKLTFELENQKETLLKERRDLSDLENDLSYQQQQLARGTNA
;
A
#
# COMPACT_ATOMS: atom_id res chain seq x y z
N MET A 1 25.91 -35.47 -9.98
CA MET A 1 24.64 -34.89 -9.50
C MET A 1 23.51 -35.28 -10.46
N ASN A 2 22.37 -35.65 -9.92
CA ASN A 2 21.21 -36.02 -10.76
C ASN A 2 20.74 -34.81 -11.56
N PRO A 3 20.65 -34.88 -12.90
CA PRO A 3 20.19 -33.74 -13.72
C PRO A 3 18.79 -33.24 -13.35
N ASP A 4 17.88 -34.12 -12.89
CA ASP A 4 16.54 -33.73 -12.46
C ASP A 4 16.56 -32.87 -11.20
N ILE A 5 17.46 -33.16 -10.26
CA ILE A 5 17.65 -32.36 -9.04
C ILE A 5 18.24 -31.01 -9.40
N GLU A 6 19.22 -30.95 -10.32
CA GLU A 6 19.77 -29.68 -10.80
C GLU A 6 18.69 -28.81 -11.45
N ASN A 7 17.83 -29.40 -12.28
CA ASN A 7 16.73 -28.70 -12.91
C ASN A 7 15.74 -28.15 -11.90
N GLN A 8 15.41 -28.94 -10.86
CA GLN A 8 14.53 -28.53 -9.77
C GLN A 8 15.11 -27.37 -8.99
N ILE A 9 16.41 -27.42 -8.67
CA ILE A 9 17.14 -26.34 -7.97
C ILE A 9 17.12 -25.07 -8.82
N ASN A 10 17.40 -25.18 -10.13
CA ASN A 10 17.38 -24.05 -11.06
C ASN A 10 16.01 -23.41 -11.15
N GLN A 11 14.95 -24.22 -11.22
CA GLN A 11 13.56 -23.73 -11.23
C GLN A 11 13.21 -23.00 -9.94
N LEU A 12 13.61 -23.54 -8.79
CA LEU A 12 13.39 -22.88 -7.49
C LEU A 12 14.14 -21.55 -7.41
N ASN A 13 15.38 -21.52 -7.90
CA ASN A 13 16.17 -20.29 -7.93
C ASN A 13 15.52 -19.22 -8.80
N GLN A 14 14.95 -19.60 -9.95
CA GLN A 14 14.24 -18.69 -10.82
C GLN A 14 12.96 -18.16 -10.17
N LYS A 15 12.19 -19.03 -9.49
CA LYS A 15 11.00 -18.63 -8.74
C LYS A 15 11.34 -17.67 -7.60
N LEU A 16 12.41 -17.96 -6.86
CA LEU A 16 12.88 -17.07 -5.78
C LEU A 16 13.30 -15.70 -6.33
N ARG A 17 13.97 -15.66 -7.46
CA ARG A 17 14.34 -14.40 -8.12
C ARG A 17 13.10 -13.59 -8.48
N SER A 18 12.08 -14.23 -9.05
CA SER A 18 10.80 -13.59 -9.37
C SER A 18 10.12 -13.05 -8.11
N ILE A 19 10.13 -13.83 -7.02
CA ILE A 19 9.56 -13.39 -5.74
C ILE A 19 10.30 -12.16 -5.22
N PHE A 20 11.62 -12.12 -5.26
CA PHE A 20 12.40 -10.97 -4.82
C PHE A 20 12.10 -9.72 -5.65
N GLU A 21 11.94 -9.88 -6.96
CA GLU A 21 11.55 -8.77 -7.85
C GLU A 21 10.14 -8.24 -7.50
N GLU A 22 9.19 -9.12 -7.23
CA GLU A 22 7.85 -8.75 -6.80
C GLU A 22 7.85 -8.08 -5.43
N GLN A 23 8.66 -8.57 -4.49
CA GLN A 23 8.84 -7.95 -3.18
C GLN A 23 9.40 -6.54 -3.29
N ASP A 24 10.35 -6.30 -4.18
CA ASP A 24 10.91 -4.96 -4.43
C ASP A 24 9.84 -4.02 -4.99
N ARG A 25 9.05 -4.48 -5.95
CA ARG A 25 7.93 -3.70 -6.50
C ARG A 25 6.87 -3.40 -5.43
N ASN A 26 6.52 -4.40 -4.63
CA ASN A 26 5.58 -4.27 -3.53
C ASN A 26 6.07 -3.22 -2.53
N GLN A 27 7.34 -3.28 -2.13
CA GLN A 27 7.94 -2.33 -1.19
C GLN A 27 7.93 -0.91 -1.75
N SER A 28 8.27 -0.73 -3.02
CA SER A 28 8.22 0.57 -3.70
C SER A 28 6.79 1.12 -3.74
N THR A 29 5.82 0.27 -4.01
CA THR A 29 4.41 0.66 -4.05
C THR A 29 3.90 1.04 -2.65
N ILE A 30 4.32 0.31 -1.61
CA ILE A 30 4.00 0.66 -0.21
C ILE A 30 4.57 2.04 0.15
N GLN A 31 5.80 2.33 -0.24
CA GLN A 31 6.41 3.65 0.00
C GLN A 31 5.63 4.77 -0.71
N THR A 32 5.21 4.53 -1.96
CA THR A 32 4.37 5.48 -2.71
C THR A 32 3.03 5.68 -2.01
N GLN A 33 2.43 4.61 -1.51
CA GLN A 33 1.18 4.65 -0.75
C GLN A 33 1.33 5.46 0.53
N GLU A 34 2.39 5.26 1.28
CA GLU A 34 2.69 6.00 2.51
C GLU A 34 2.86 7.50 2.22
N GLN A 35 3.53 7.84 1.11
CA GLN A 35 3.68 9.23 0.69
C GLN A 35 2.32 9.84 0.31
N ALA A 36 1.48 9.11 -0.41
CA ALA A 36 0.14 9.54 -0.77
C ALA A 36 -0.73 9.78 0.48
N GLU A 37 -0.64 8.91 1.48
CA GLU A 37 -1.33 9.07 2.76
C GLU A 37 -0.87 10.33 3.49
N ALA A 38 0.44 10.58 3.51
CA ALA A 38 1.01 11.78 4.14
C ALA A 38 0.56 13.05 3.43
N ASP A 39 0.59 13.07 2.11
CA ASP A 39 0.14 14.21 1.28
C ASP A 39 -1.35 14.48 1.48
N PHE A 40 -2.16 13.41 1.53
CA PHE A 40 -3.60 13.52 1.78
C PHE A 40 -3.88 14.08 3.17
N HIS A 41 -3.15 13.63 4.18
CA HIS A 41 -3.28 14.13 5.56
C HIS A 41 -2.96 15.63 5.64
N GLU A 42 -1.90 16.07 4.97
CA GLU A 42 -1.52 17.47 4.90
C GLU A 42 -2.59 18.33 4.19
N TRP A 43 -3.08 17.84 3.05
CA TRP A 43 -4.16 18.50 2.30
C TRP A 43 -5.42 18.64 3.16
N LYS A 44 -5.79 17.61 3.87
CA LYS A 44 -6.94 17.59 4.77
C LYS A 44 -6.80 18.65 5.88
N SER A 45 -5.62 18.75 6.49
CA SER A 45 -5.33 19.73 7.53
C SER A 45 -5.39 21.16 6.99
N ARG A 46 -4.84 21.39 5.81
CA ARG A 46 -4.89 22.71 5.14
C ARG A 46 -6.30 23.10 4.75
N SER A 47 -7.06 22.15 4.20
CA SER A 47 -8.45 22.33 3.81
C SER A 47 -9.31 22.72 5.01
N ASN A 48 -9.18 21.99 6.13
CA ASN A 48 -9.92 22.28 7.35
C ASN A 48 -9.61 23.67 7.90
N ARG A 49 -8.32 24.08 7.91
CA ARG A 49 -7.92 25.40 8.36
C ARG A 49 -8.48 26.50 7.46
N LEU A 50 -8.48 26.28 6.15
CA LEU A 50 -9.04 27.21 5.19
C LEU A 50 -10.53 27.41 5.40
N PHE A 51 -11.29 26.33 5.49
CA PHE A 51 -12.74 26.40 5.74
C PHE A 51 -13.08 27.07 7.07
N ASN A 52 -12.35 26.76 8.13
CA ASN A 52 -12.55 27.41 9.42
C ASN A 52 -12.32 28.93 9.32
N ARG A 53 -11.28 29.36 8.62
CA ARG A 53 -10.98 30.78 8.42
C ARG A 53 -12.06 31.47 7.59
N ILE A 54 -12.51 30.84 6.51
CA ILE A 54 -13.55 31.38 5.64
C ILE A 54 -14.86 31.51 6.42
N LEU A 55 -15.29 30.48 7.13
CA LEU A 55 -16.52 30.49 7.91
C LEU A 55 -16.46 31.52 9.04
N GLU A 56 -15.33 31.68 9.68
CA GLU A 56 -15.12 32.71 10.71
C GLU A 56 -15.21 34.12 10.13
N THR A 57 -14.62 34.34 8.95
CA THR A 57 -14.62 35.64 8.27
C THR A 57 -16.04 36.04 7.81
N TRP A 58 -16.81 35.08 7.29
CA TRP A 58 -18.11 35.33 6.67
C TRP A 58 -19.31 34.91 7.53
N HIS A 59 -19.10 34.68 8.83
CA HIS A 59 -20.18 34.22 9.72
C HIS A 59 -21.39 35.15 9.78
N GLY A 60 -21.21 36.44 9.48
CA GLY A 60 -22.27 37.43 9.44
C GLY A 60 -23.06 37.47 8.13
N ASP A 61 -22.56 36.82 7.08
CA ASP A 61 -23.23 36.72 5.78
C ASP A 61 -23.89 35.36 5.64
N ARG A 62 -25.22 35.34 5.71
CA ARG A 62 -26.01 34.09 5.73
C ARG A 62 -25.85 33.29 4.45
N GLU A 63 -25.86 33.93 3.29
CA GLU A 63 -25.75 33.25 2.01
C GLU A 63 -24.39 32.65 1.78
N LEU A 64 -23.33 33.45 2.03
CA LEU A 64 -21.95 32.99 1.89
C LEU A 64 -21.60 31.93 2.92
N SER A 65 -22.03 32.07 4.16
CA SER A 65 -21.84 31.04 5.18
C SER A 65 -22.48 29.74 4.77
N HIS A 66 -23.70 29.77 4.27
CA HIS A 66 -24.41 28.56 3.80
C HIS A 66 -23.70 27.92 2.62
N PHE A 67 -23.26 28.70 1.66
CA PHE A 67 -22.49 28.24 0.50
C PHE A 67 -21.21 27.53 0.94
N PHE A 68 -20.41 28.14 1.81
CA PHE A 68 -19.16 27.57 2.29
C PHE A 68 -19.37 26.33 3.18
N MET A 69 -20.45 26.29 3.96
CA MET A 69 -20.80 25.09 4.74
C MET A 69 -21.14 23.92 3.81
N ASN A 70 -21.85 24.17 2.72
CA ASN A 70 -22.15 23.14 1.73
C ASN A 70 -20.88 22.63 1.04
N MET A 71 -19.98 23.54 0.67
CA MET A 71 -18.68 23.16 0.11
C MET A 71 -17.87 22.30 1.09
N ARG A 72 -17.88 22.66 2.36
CA ARG A 72 -17.19 21.90 3.41
C ARG A 72 -17.76 20.48 3.53
N GLN A 73 -19.08 20.34 3.47
CA GLN A 73 -19.73 19.02 3.53
C GLN A 73 -19.33 18.15 2.34
N GLU A 74 -19.29 18.73 1.13
CA GLU A 74 -18.83 18.02 -0.06
C GLU A 74 -17.36 17.60 0.07
N ALA A 75 -16.49 18.49 0.55
CA ALA A 75 -15.10 18.20 0.78
C ALA A 75 -14.92 17.06 1.79
N GLN A 76 -15.69 17.08 2.89
CA GLN A 76 -15.67 16.03 3.89
C GLN A 76 -16.15 14.68 3.34
N HIS A 77 -17.11 14.69 2.42
CA HIS A 77 -17.56 13.49 1.75
C HIS A 77 -16.46 12.88 0.88
N ILE A 78 -15.75 13.70 0.11
CA ILE A 78 -14.61 13.29 -0.70
C ILE A 78 -13.48 12.75 0.19
N GLU A 79 -13.20 13.43 1.30
CA GLU A 79 -12.20 12.99 2.28
C GLU A 79 -12.49 11.58 2.80
N ARG A 80 -13.73 11.30 3.14
CA ARG A 80 -14.14 9.98 3.64
C ARG A 80 -13.97 8.90 2.58
N LYS A 81 -14.34 9.20 1.34
CA LYS A 81 -14.14 8.27 0.21
C LYS A 81 -12.67 7.96 -0.01
N LEU A 82 -11.83 8.99 -0.05
CA LEU A 82 -10.39 8.82 -0.25
C LEU A 82 -9.73 8.07 0.90
N THR A 83 -10.13 8.36 2.14
CA THR A 83 -9.65 7.63 3.32
C THR A 83 -9.94 6.13 3.18
N PHE A 84 -11.17 5.80 2.80
CA PHE A 84 -11.60 4.41 2.62
C PHE A 84 -10.79 3.72 1.51
N GLU A 85 -10.60 4.39 0.37
CA GLU A 85 -9.83 3.85 -0.75
C GLU A 85 -8.35 3.64 -0.38
N LEU A 86 -7.75 4.61 0.30
CA LEU A 86 -6.36 4.52 0.75
C LEU A 86 -6.16 3.38 1.76
N GLU A 87 -7.09 3.21 2.70
CA GLU A 87 -7.05 2.11 3.66
C GLU A 87 -7.16 0.75 2.98
N ASN A 88 -8.07 0.61 2.01
CA ASN A 88 -8.24 -0.62 1.24
C ASN A 88 -7.01 -0.96 0.40
N GLN A 89 -6.42 0.03 -0.26
CA GLN A 89 -5.19 -0.15 -1.03
C GLN A 89 -4.03 -0.59 -0.13
N LYS A 90 -3.92 0.01 1.04
CA LYS A 90 -2.89 -0.35 2.02
C LYS A 90 -3.05 -1.79 2.49
N GLU A 91 -4.26 -2.20 2.84
CA GLU A 91 -4.54 -3.59 3.24
C GLU A 91 -4.15 -4.59 2.15
N THR A 92 -4.50 -4.29 0.90
CA THR A 92 -4.16 -5.13 -0.26
C THR A 92 -2.64 -5.26 -0.40
N LEU A 93 -1.91 -4.17 -0.30
CA LEU A 93 -0.45 -4.16 -0.41
C LEU A 93 0.23 -4.91 0.74
N LEU A 94 -0.29 -4.77 1.96
CA LEU A 94 0.25 -5.49 3.12
C LEU A 94 -0.04 -6.99 3.05
N LYS A 95 -1.21 -7.36 2.54
CA LYS A 95 -1.54 -8.77 2.30
C LYS A 95 -0.61 -9.36 1.24
N GLU A 96 -0.40 -8.65 0.14
CA GLU A 96 0.53 -9.06 -0.91
C GLU A 96 1.93 -9.27 -0.34
N ARG A 97 2.39 -8.37 0.52
CA ARG A 97 3.69 -8.50 1.18
C ARG A 97 3.79 -9.78 2.01
N ARG A 98 2.74 -10.10 2.77
CA ARG A 98 2.68 -11.33 3.57
C ARG A 98 2.68 -12.56 2.69
N ASP A 99 1.87 -12.55 1.64
CA ASP A 99 1.76 -13.68 0.70
C ASP A 99 3.10 -13.95 0.01
N LEU A 100 3.81 -12.91 -0.42
CA LEU A 100 5.14 -13.03 -1.01
C LEU A 100 6.17 -13.58 -0.01
N SER A 101 6.10 -13.14 1.23
CA SER A 101 6.96 -13.62 2.31
C SER A 101 6.73 -15.11 2.58
N ASP A 102 5.47 -15.54 2.59
CA ASP A 102 5.10 -16.95 2.78
C ASP A 102 5.60 -17.81 1.61
N LEU A 103 5.47 -17.32 0.38
CA LEU A 103 5.98 -18.00 -0.81
C LEU A 103 7.51 -18.12 -0.76
N GLU A 104 8.20 -17.07 -0.37
CA GLU A 104 9.65 -17.09 -0.21
C GLU A 104 10.07 -18.17 0.79
N ASN A 105 9.40 -18.23 1.93
CA ASN A 105 9.69 -19.22 2.97
C ASN A 105 9.46 -20.65 2.47
N ASP A 106 8.35 -20.90 1.74
CA ASP A 106 8.04 -22.20 1.18
C ASP A 106 9.09 -22.63 0.16
N LEU A 107 9.47 -21.73 -0.75
CA LEU A 107 10.47 -22.04 -1.77
C LEU A 107 11.86 -22.22 -1.17
N SER A 108 12.22 -21.46 -0.17
CA SER A 108 13.48 -21.61 0.57
C SER A 108 13.53 -22.94 1.30
N TYR A 109 12.42 -23.36 1.89
CA TYR A 109 12.30 -24.67 2.53
C TYR A 109 12.48 -25.80 1.52
N GLN A 110 11.83 -25.72 0.37
CA GLN A 110 11.98 -26.73 -0.70
C GLN A 110 13.43 -26.80 -1.19
N GLN A 111 14.08 -25.66 -1.33
CA GLN A 111 15.49 -25.57 -1.74
C GLN A 111 16.38 -26.26 -0.72
N GLN A 112 16.17 -26.05 0.58
CA GLN A 112 16.91 -26.72 1.65
C GLN A 112 16.68 -28.25 1.62
N GLN A 113 15.47 -28.69 1.38
CA GLN A 113 15.16 -30.13 1.30
C GLN A 113 15.89 -30.77 0.13
N LEU A 114 15.94 -30.14 -1.02
CA LEU A 114 16.69 -30.66 -2.18
C LEU A 114 18.20 -30.69 -1.91
N ALA A 115 18.74 -29.66 -1.27
CA ALA A 115 20.16 -29.63 -0.91
C ALA A 115 20.51 -30.73 0.08
N ARG A 116 19.66 -31.03 1.05
CA ARG A 116 19.84 -32.13 2.01
C ARG A 116 19.78 -33.49 1.31
N GLY A 117 18.86 -33.66 0.36
CA GLY A 117 18.74 -34.87 -0.44
C GLY A 117 19.98 -35.14 -1.29
N THR A 118 20.65 -34.10 -1.78
CA THR A 118 21.88 -34.24 -2.57
C THR A 118 23.12 -34.56 -1.72
N ASN A 119 23.10 -34.17 -0.44
CA ASN A 119 24.21 -34.40 0.50
C ASN A 119 24.09 -35.75 1.23
N ALA A 120 23.02 -36.44 1.07
CA ALA A 120 22.81 -37.78 1.61
C ALA A 120 23.30 -38.83 0.62
#